data_c4bc0d83cf04cc859a171af87cb22ae6
#
_entry.id   c4bc0d83cf04cc859a171af87cb22ae6
#
_cell.length_a   1.000
_cell.length_b   1.000
_cell.length_c   1.000
_cell.angle_alpha   90.00
_cell.angle_beta   90.00
_cell.angle_gamma   90.00
#
_symmetry.space_group_name_H-M   'P 1'
#
loop_
_entity.id
_entity.type
_entity.pdbx_description
1 polymer ?
#
loop_
_entity_poly.entity_id
_entity_poly.type
_entity_poly.pdbx_seq_one_letter_code
_entity_poly.pdbx_strand_id
1 'polypeptide(L)'
;VQEPNAFLERHLLKSTYALFDILKEKNMINKVGFKDLGAGGVACASVELADTAGYGSEIWMEKIHISLQNLHPSVYLCSETQERFMWVCPPELTSMIINHYNSVFDLPNISTGAKASIVGKIRGDGKYVVHNNAEEIVNAKASEVTKGFLYSRPYKKRATNHQEPDINPNIDYNITLLQLLSHENISSRKPIYEKYDKQVQGRTHIETGTADSGVMSPFNSEKYPKEIRQVGIALSTDHNPRYGLIDPYWCGVNAVVESMRNVASVGATPHAITDCLCFGNPE
;
A
#
# COMPACT_ATOMS: atom_id res chain seq x y z
N VAL A 1 13.65 9.27 -8.82
CA VAL A 1 13.99 8.12 -9.69
C VAL A 1 13.94 6.89 -8.82
N GLN A 2 13.11 5.93 -9.20
CA GLN A 2 13.01 4.64 -8.54
C GLN A 2 13.90 3.65 -9.29
N GLU A 3 14.86 3.10 -8.61
CA GLU A 3 15.71 2.02 -9.12
C GLU A 3 15.62 0.88 -8.12
N PRO A 4 14.90 -0.21 -8.45
CA PRO A 4 14.71 -1.32 -7.52
C PRO A 4 16.03 -2.03 -7.25
N ASN A 5 16.33 -2.25 -5.98
CA ASN A 5 17.50 -3.00 -5.54
C ASN A 5 17.07 -4.18 -4.65
N ALA A 6 16.73 -5.31 -5.27
CA ALA A 6 16.25 -6.50 -4.58
C ALA A 6 17.25 -7.05 -3.55
N PHE A 7 18.55 -6.85 -3.75
CA PHE A 7 19.58 -7.28 -2.80
C PHE A 7 19.55 -6.40 -1.54
N LEU A 8 19.46 -5.09 -1.69
CA LEU A 8 19.34 -4.16 -0.57
C LEU A 8 18.03 -4.40 0.18
N GLU A 9 16.91 -4.59 -0.54
CA GLU A 9 15.60 -4.88 0.08
C GLU A 9 15.66 -6.17 0.90
N ARG A 10 16.23 -7.24 0.36
CA ARG A 10 16.41 -8.49 1.11
C ARG A 10 17.25 -8.31 2.37
N HIS A 11 18.28 -7.47 2.30
CA HIS A 11 19.13 -7.16 3.43
C HIS A 11 18.40 -6.34 4.49
N LEU A 12 17.63 -5.32 4.07
CA LEU A 12 16.78 -4.52 4.93
C LEU A 12 15.72 -5.36 5.63
N LEU A 13 15.03 -6.24 4.91
CA LEU A 13 14.04 -7.15 5.51
C LEU A 13 14.67 -8.04 6.57
N LYS A 14 15.80 -8.66 6.26
CA LYS A 14 16.52 -9.54 7.21
C LYS A 14 16.96 -8.80 8.46
N SER A 15 17.53 -7.61 8.31
CA SER A 15 17.95 -6.79 9.45
C SER A 15 16.76 -6.32 10.28
N THR A 16 15.66 -5.94 9.64
CA THR A 16 14.43 -5.48 10.32
C THR A 16 13.77 -6.61 11.11
N TYR A 17 13.64 -7.81 10.56
CA TYR A 17 13.09 -8.95 11.31
C TYR A 17 13.99 -9.33 12.51
N ALA A 18 15.29 -9.30 12.35
CA ALA A 18 16.22 -9.53 13.46
C ALA A 18 16.06 -8.45 14.55
N LEU A 19 15.83 -7.20 14.17
CA LEU A 19 15.58 -6.12 15.13
C LEU A 19 14.23 -6.31 15.86
N PHE A 20 13.18 -6.74 15.17
CA PHE A 20 11.90 -7.07 15.79
C PHE A 20 12.06 -8.17 16.84
N ASP A 21 12.86 -9.20 16.58
CA ASP A 21 13.09 -10.28 17.52
C ASP A 21 13.85 -9.77 18.76
N ILE A 22 14.88 -8.95 18.59
CA ILE A 22 15.60 -8.29 19.71
C ILE A 22 14.65 -7.42 20.53
N LEU A 23 13.78 -6.65 19.90
CA LEU A 23 12.82 -5.78 20.59
C LEU A 23 11.75 -6.59 21.36
N LYS A 24 11.32 -7.74 20.83
CA LYS A 24 10.42 -8.67 21.52
C LYS A 24 11.07 -9.28 22.75
N GLU A 25 12.29 -9.79 22.62
CA GLU A 25 13.08 -10.37 23.74
C GLU A 25 13.28 -9.35 24.87
N LYS A 26 13.46 -8.09 24.52
CA LYS A 26 13.58 -6.97 25.48
C LYS A 26 12.24 -6.42 26.00
N ASN A 27 11.11 -6.95 25.55
CA ASN A 27 9.76 -6.42 25.83
C ASN A 27 9.59 -4.94 25.44
N MET A 28 10.26 -4.51 24.36
CA MET A 28 10.27 -3.13 23.87
C MET A 28 9.51 -2.94 22.55
N ILE A 29 9.00 -4.02 21.95
CA ILE A 29 8.34 -3.97 20.64
C ILE A 29 7.13 -3.01 20.61
N ASN A 30 6.38 -2.92 21.72
CA ASN A 30 5.21 -2.04 21.84
C ASN A 30 5.58 -0.56 22.08
N LYS A 31 6.87 -0.24 22.18
CA LYS A 31 7.37 1.13 22.40
C LYS A 31 7.89 1.78 21.12
N VAL A 32 7.83 1.08 20.01
CA VAL A 32 8.35 1.56 18.72
C VAL A 32 7.24 1.61 17.68
N GLY A 33 7.34 2.57 16.76
CA GLY A 33 6.57 2.61 15.52
C GLY A 33 7.47 2.28 14.34
N PHE A 34 6.92 1.58 13.36
CA PHE A 34 7.63 1.18 12.15
C PHE A 34 6.73 1.32 10.92
N LYS A 35 7.29 1.83 9.84
CA LYS A 35 6.59 1.97 8.55
C LYS A 35 7.58 1.90 7.38
N ASP A 36 7.15 1.34 6.27
CA ASP A 36 7.80 1.53 4.98
C ASP A 36 7.56 2.94 4.42
N LEU A 37 8.38 3.37 3.49
CA LEU A 37 8.22 4.63 2.78
C LEU A 37 7.70 4.34 1.36
N GLY A 38 6.38 4.27 1.23
CA GLY A 38 5.69 4.21 -0.05
C GLY A 38 5.26 5.58 -0.54
N ALA A 39 4.00 5.70 -0.95
CA ALA A 39 3.40 6.94 -1.43
C ALA A 39 3.55 8.09 -0.42
N GLY A 40 3.98 9.26 -0.91
CA GLY A 40 4.26 10.43 -0.09
C GLY A 40 5.57 10.39 0.70
N GLY A 41 6.38 9.34 0.55
CA GLY A 41 7.75 9.26 1.03
C GLY A 41 7.94 9.55 2.51
N VAL A 42 8.98 10.33 2.82
CA VAL A 42 9.33 10.72 4.20
C VAL A 42 8.23 11.54 4.85
N ALA A 43 7.57 12.43 4.08
CA ALA A 43 6.49 13.27 4.61
C ALA A 43 5.35 12.42 5.15
N CYS A 44 4.84 11.50 4.33
CA CYS A 44 3.74 10.60 4.70
C CYS A 44 4.11 9.72 5.90
N ALA A 45 5.23 9.00 5.82
CA ALA A 45 5.65 8.08 6.88
C ALA A 45 5.86 8.80 8.22
N SER A 46 6.50 9.97 8.23
CA SER A 46 6.82 10.69 9.47
C SER A 46 5.59 11.30 10.14
N VAL A 47 4.64 11.85 9.36
CA VAL A 47 3.43 12.45 9.95
C VAL A 47 2.46 11.38 10.42
N GLU A 48 2.26 10.30 9.66
CA GLU A 48 1.32 9.24 10.02
C GLU A 48 1.76 8.45 11.24
N LEU A 49 3.06 8.11 11.37
CA LEU A 49 3.59 7.45 12.55
C LEU A 49 3.37 8.28 13.83
N ALA A 50 3.50 9.62 13.72
CA ALA A 50 3.28 10.50 14.85
C ALA A 50 1.79 10.68 15.17
N ASP A 51 0.95 11.00 14.17
CA ASP A 51 -0.47 11.29 14.33
C ASP A 51 -1.26 10.07 14.84
N THR A 52 -0.93 8.88 14.37
CA THR A 52 -1.55 7.62 14.85
C THR A 52 -1.40 7.44 16.37
N ALA A 53 -0.32 7.95 16.93
CA ALA A 53 -0.07 7.91 18.37
C ALA A 53 -0.54 9.19 19.11
N GLY A 54 -1.17 10.13 18.42
CA GLY A 54 -1.64 11.40 18.99
C GLY A 54 -0.55 12.46 19.16
N TYR A 55 0.56 12.34 18.44
CA TYR A 55 1.71 13.23 18.50
C TYR A 55 1.91 14.00 17.20
N GLY A 56 2.83 14.92 17.21
CA GLY A 56 3.41 15.54 16.02
C GLY A 56 4.84 15.07 15.78
N SER A 57 5.44 15.55 14.69
CA SER A 57 6.84 15.27 14.38
C SER A 57 7.54 16.50 13.81
N GLU A 58 8.86 16.54 14.00
CA GLU A 58 9.73 17.58 13.46
C GLU A 58 10.83 16.90 12.65
N ILE A 59 10.96 17.29 11.38
CA ILE A 59 11.87 16.70 10.41
C ILE A 59 12.89 17.72 9.94
N TRP A 60 14.16 17.31 9.85
CA TRP A 60 15.27 18.11 9.33
C TRP A 60 15.70 17.54 7.98
N MET A 61 15.41 18.26 6.91
CA MET A 61 15.63 17.79 5.54
C MET A 61 17.10 17.50 5.22
N GLU A 62 18.01 18.28 5.79
CA GLU A 62 19.45 18.09 5.62
C GLU A 62 19.97 16.76 6.21
N LYS A 63 19.15 16.07 7.01
CA LYS A 63 19.46 14.74 7.56
C LYS A 63 18.87 13.58 6.77
N ILE A 64 18.01 13.87 5.77
CA ILE A 64 17.43 12.86 4.88
C ILE A 64 18.51 12.43 3.88
N HIS A 65 18.62 11.13 3.64
CA HIS A 65 19.55 10.61 2.64
C HIS A 65 19.02 10.90 1.24
N ILE A 66 19.81 11.54 0.44
CA ILE A 66 19.49 11.93 -0.93
C ILE A 66 20.64 11.52 -1.86
N SER A 67 20.31 10.99 -3.03
CA SER A 67 21.28 10.64 -4.09
C SER A 67 21.49 11.77 -5.09
N LEU A 68 20.46 12.58 -5.33
CA LEU A 68 20.49 13.72 -6.25
C LEU A 68 20.35 15.01 -5.47
N GLN A 69 21.29 15.94 -5.70
CA GLN A 69 21.29 17.24 -5.06
C GLN A 69 20.56 18.31 -5.89
N ASN A 70 20.22 19.43 -5.27
CA ASN A 70 19.59 20.59 -5.92
C ASN A 70 18.18 20.32 -6.50
N LEU A 71 17.44 19.36 -5.92
CA LEU A 71 16.02 19.19 -6.20
C LEU A 71 15.17 20.06 -5.26
N HIS A 72 13.94 20.32 -5.66
CA HIS A 72 13.00 21.06 -4.82
C HIS A 72 12.70 20.25 -3.52
N PRO A 73 12.53 20.92 -2.35
CA PRO A 73 12.24 20.27 -1.07
C PRO A 73 11.11 19.24 -1.10
N SER A 74 10.04 19.53 -1.84
CA SER A 74 8.91 18.60 -2.00
C SER A 74 9.32 17.25 -2.63
N VAL A 75 10.31 17.25 -3.52
CA VAL A 75 10.80 16.01 -4.13
C VAL A 75 11.52 15.16 -3.09
N TYR A 76 12.32 15.75 -2.22
CA TYR A 76 13.00 15.02 -1.14
C TYR A 76 12.02 14.43 -0.12
N LEU A 77 10.97 15.19 0.21
CA LEU A 77 9.97 14.79 1.19
C LEU A 77 9.00 13.75 0.65
N CYS A 78 8.53 13.91 -0.60
CA CYS A 78 7.42 13.14 -1.14
C CYS A 78 7.85 12.07 -2.14
N SER A 79 9.14 11.95 -2.50
CA SER A 79 9.58 10.92 -3.44
C SER A 79 9.36 9.52 -2.89
N GLU A 80 8.87 8.64 -3.75
CA GLU A 80 8.58 7.24 -3.46
C GLU A 80 9.79 6.33 -3.78
N THR A 81 10.98 6.75 -3.36
CA THR A 81 12.18 5.94 -3.53
C THR A 81 12.06 4.66 -2.71
N GLN A 82 12.33 3.53 -3.34
CA GLN A 82 12.22 2.19 -2.75
C GLN A 82 13.32 1.91 -1.71
N GLU A 83 13.25 0.77 -1.05
CA GLU A 83 14.20 0.26 -0.05
C GLU A 83 14.46 1.24 1.09
N ARG A 84 13.36 1.80 1.66
CA ARG A 84 13.43 2.71 2.81
C ARG A 84 12.39 2.37 3.86
N PHE A 85 12.83 2.39 5.12
CA PHE A 85 11.96 2.23 6.28
C PHE A 85 12.14 3.39 7.24
N MET A 86 11.11 3.64 8.05
CA MET A 86 11.12 4.64 9.12
C MET A 86 10.78 4.00 10.46
N TRP A 87 11.55 4.37 11.46
CA TRP A 87 11.34 4.01 12.85
C TRP A 87 11.00 5.25 13.67
N VAL A 88 10.10 5.08 14.62
CA VAL A 88 9.90 5.97 15.75
C VAL A 88 10.21 5.19 17.01
N CYS A 89 11.08 5.69 17.85
CA CYS A 89 11.50 5.00 19.06
C CYS A 89 11.79 5.97 20.19
N PRO A 90 11.73 5.50 21.46
CA PRO A 90 12.26 6.26 22.58
C PRO A 90 13.75 6.54 22.43
N PRO A 91 14.26 7.67 23.00
CA PRO A 91 15.66 8.08 22.86
C PRO A 91 16.66 6.99 23.26
N GLU A 92 16.35 6.20 24.29
CA GLU A 92 17.22 5.12 24.77
C GLU A 92 17.44 3.98 23.77
N LEU A 93 16.54 3.79 22.80
CA LEU A 93 16.67 2.78 21.76
C LEU A 93 17.37 3.29 20.49
N THR A 94 17.51 4.60 20.35
CA THR A 94 18.03 5.22 19.12
C THR A 94 19.41 4.68 18.75
N SER A 95 20.36 4.71 19.68
CA SER A 95 21.72 4.23 19.42
C SER A 95 21.77 2.74 19.08
N MET A 96 20.93 1.93 19.71
CA MET A 96 20.83 0.51 19.41
C MET A 96 20.32 0.27 17.98
N ILE A 97 19.26 0.97 17.56
CA ILE A 97 18.68 0.84 16.23
C ILE A 97 19.68 1.29 15.16
N ILE A 98 20.29 2.45 15.33
CA ILE A 98 21.30 2.97 14.41
C ILE A 98 22.49 1.99 14.26
N ASN A 99 23.01 1.49 15.39
CA ASN A 99 24.11 0.54 15.39
C ASN A 99 23.71 -0.80 14.73
N HIS A 100 22.49 -1.26 14.96
CA HIS A 100 21.99 -2.49 14.37
C HIS A 100 22.06 -2.47 12.84
N TYR A 101 21.58 -1.39 12.21
CA TYR A 101 21.61 -1.27 10.75
C TYR A 101 23.00 -0.94 10.21
N ASN A 102 23.71 0.01 10.83
CA ASN A 102 24.94 0.55 10.25
C ASN A 102 26.18 -0.28 10.55
N SER A 103 26.21 -0.99 11.69
CA SER A 103 27.40 -1.74 12.11
C SER A 103 27.14 -3.24 12.14
N VAL A 104 26.04 -3.71 12.75
CA VAL A 104 25.77 -5.15 12.87
C VAL A 104 25.38 -5.74 11.51
N PHE A 105 24.52 -5.06 10.77
CA PHE A 105 24.12 -5.45 9.40
C PHE A 105 24.88 -4.72 8.30
N ASP A 106 25.76 -3.81 8.67
CA ASP A 106 26.72 -3.16 7.79
C ASP A 106 26.13 -2.54 6.51
N LEU A 107 24.97 -1.88 6.64
CA LEU A 107 24.27 -1.23 5.50
C LEU A 107 25.19 -0.37 4.63
N PRO A 108 26.13 0.43 5.17
CA PRO A 108 26.99 1.29 4.35
C PRO A 108 27.84 0.52 3.34
N ASN A 109 28.19 -0.73 3.62
CA ASN A 109 28.97 -1.59 2.72
C ASN A 109 28.07 -2.44 1.79
N ILE A 110 26.76 -2.54 2.07
CA ILE A 110 25.81 -3.27 1.22
C ILE A 110 25.46 -2.48 -0.02
N SER A 111 25.24 -1.17 0.12
CA SER A 111 24.93 -0.29 -1.00
C SER A 111 25.43 1.13 -0.73
N THR A 112 25.97 1.75 -1.75
CA THR A 112 26.51 3.12 -1.65
C THR A 112 25.47 4.09 -1.12
N GLY A 113 25.79 4.75 0.00
CA GLY A 113 24.91 5.72 0.66
C GLY A 113 23.83 5.12 1.55
N ALA A 114 23.66 3.79 1.58
CA ALA A 114 22.70 3.15 2.47
C ALA A 114 23.14 3.28 3.93
N LYS A 115 22.27 3.78 4.77
CA LYS A 115 22.52 3.91 6.23
C LYS A 115 21.22 4.23 6.97
N ALA A 116 21.20 3.93 8.27
CA ALA A 116 20.20 4.48 9.18
C ALA A 116 20.71 5.81 9.77
N SER A 117 19.84 6.81 9.86
CA SER A 117 20.16 8.10 10.49
C SER A 117 18.91 8.69 11.19
N ILE A 118 19.17 9.60 12.13
CA ILE A 118 18.12 10.36 12.79
C ILE A 118 17.72 11.52 11.87
N VAL A 119 16.49 11.50 11.38
CA VAL A 119 15.96 12.53 10.48
C VAL A 119 15.02 13.51 11.18
N GLY A 120 14.59 13.21 12.40
CA GLY A 120 13.66 14.05 13.14
C GLY A 120 13.43 13.59 14.58
N LYS A 121 12.44 14.18 15.19
CA LYS A 121 11.96 13.83 16.54
C LYS A 121 10.44 13.92 16.63
N ILE A 122 9.87 13.22 17.60
CA ILE A 122 8.44 13.34 17.94
C ILE A 122 8.20 14.61 18.76
N ARG A 123 7.05 15.22 18.58
CA ARG A 123 6.59 16.45 19.26
C ARG A 123 5.29 16.17 20.03
N GLY A 124 5.21 16.67 21.25
CA GLY A 124 4.00 16.55 22.08
C GLY A 124 2.88 17.54 21.75
N ASP A 125 3.12 18.49 20.86
CA ASP A 125 2.17 19.57 20.52
C ASP A 125 1.25 19.23 19.32
N GLY A 126 1.37 18.03 18.75
CA GLY A 126 0.55 17.56 17.63
C GLY A 126 0.85 18.25 16.29
N LYS A 127 1.95 18.98 16.18
CA LYS A 127 2.34 19.68 14.95
C LYS A 127 3.28 18.84 14.09
N TYR A 128 3.10 18.93 12.79
CA TYR A 128 4.05 18.47 11.79
C TYR A 128 4.88 19.67 11.33
N VAL A 129 6.16 19.64 11.63
CA VAL A 129 7.09 20.73 11.31
C VAL A 129 8.24 20.17 10.47
N VAL A 130 8.56 20.84 9.39
CA VAL A 130 9.68 20.47 8.51
C VAL A 130 10.60 21.68 8.34
N HIS A 131 11.88 21.46 8.57
CA HIS A 131 12.93 22.42 8.35
C HIS A 131 13.78 22.05 7.12
N ASN A 132 14.07 23.06 6.31
CA ASN A 132 15.08 22.99 5.26
C ASN A 132 16.23 23.93 5.68
N ASN A 133 17.28 23.36 6.25
CA ASN A 133 18.31 24.11 6.97
C ASN A 133 17.70 24.98 8.08
N ALA A 134 17.87 26.31 8.01
CA ALA A 134 17.33 27.23 9.00
C ALA A 134 15.89 27.69 8.74
N GLU A 135 15.29 27.28 7.61
CA GLU A 135 13.96 27.72 7.22
C GLU A 135 12.92 26.68 7.61
N GLU A 136 11.85 27.10 8.27
CA GLU A 136 10.66 26.28 8.52
C GLU A 136 9.75 26.32 7.29
N ILE A 137 9.68 25.24 6.54
CA ILE A 137 8.92 25.15 5.28
C ILE A 137 7.55 24.50 5.45
N VAL A 138 7.31 23.80 6.57
CA VAL A 138 6.01 23.23 6.94
C VAL A 138 5.78 23.44 8.42
N ASN A 139 4.59 23.94 8.79
CA ASN A 139 4.11 24.00 10.17
C ASN A 139 2.58 23.87 10.16
N ALA A 140 2.09 22.67 10.35
CA ALA A 140 0.67 22.34 10.30
C ALA A 140 0.31 21.37 11.45
N LYS A 141 -0.97 21.19 11.75
CA LYS A 141 -1.38 20.10 12.63
C LYS A 141 -1.20 18.77 11.91
N ALA A 142 -0.60 17.80 12.57
CA ALA A 142 -0.38 16.47 12.01
C ALA A 142 -1.70 15.83 11.53
N SER A 143 -2.78 15.95 12.31
CA SER A 143 -4.11 15.44 11.95
C SER A 143 -4.75 16.10 10.73
N GLU A 144 -4.42 17.37 10.44
CA GLU A 144 -4.90 18.03 9.23
C GLU A 144 -4.14 17.54 7.99
N VAL A 145 -2.86 17.20 8.15
CA VAL A 145 -2.06 16.62 7.07
C VAL A 145 -2.48 15.19 6.76
N THR A 146 -2.74 14.37 7.77
CA THR A 146 -3.08 12.95 7.59
C THR A 146 -4.52 12.71 7.13
N LYS A 147 -5.48 13.49 7.67
CA LYS A 147 -6.90 13.30 7.37
C LYS A 147 -7.39 14.16 6.22
N GLY A 148 -6.66 15.21 5.88
CA GLY A 148 -7.09 16.20 4.91
C GLY A 148 -8.37 16.93 5.32
N PHE A 149 -8.96 17.63 4.38
CA PHE A 149 -10.25 18.29 4.57
C PHE A 149 -11.38 17.37 4.10
N LEU A 150 -12.41 17.22 4.93
CA LEU A 150 -13.64 16.58 4.51
C LEU A 150 -14.46 17.59 3.69
N TYR A 151 -14.44 17.42 2.38
CA TYR A 151 -15.24 18.25 1.49
C TYR A 151 -16.67 17.70 1.39
N SER A 152 -17.66 18.55 1.64
CA SER A 152 -19.05 18.32 1.23
C SER A 152 -19.34 19.26 0.06
N ARG A 153 -19.05 18.81 -1.16
CA ARG A 153 -19.26 19.63 -2.36
C ARG A 153 -20.67 19.44 -2.89
N PRO A 154 -21.34 20.53 -3.29
CA PRO A 154 -22.62 20.41 -4.00
C PRO A 154 -22.37 19.70 -5.34
N TYR A 155 -23.23 18.76 -5.66
CA TYR A 155 -23.18 18.08 -6.95
C TYR A 155 -24.53 18.16 -7.65
N LYS A 156 -24.51 18.14 -8.97
CA LYS A 156 -25.73 18.00 -9.79
C LYS A 156 -25.85 16.53 -10.21
N LYS A 157 -26.95 15.91 -9.81
CA LYS A 157 -27.26 14.56 -10.32
C LYS A 157 -27.41 14.65 -11.83
N ARG A 158 -26.60 13.87 -12.56
CA ARG A 158 -26.71 13.77 -14.02
C ARG A 158 -28.09 13.21 -14.38
N ALA A 159 -28.78 13.90 -15.28
CA ALA A 159 -29.98 13.33 -15.88
C ALA A 159 -29.56 12.16 -16.78
N THR A 160 -29.92 10.95 -16.39
CA THR A 160 -29.67 9.75 -17.17
C THR A 160 -30.88 9.44 -18.02
N ASN A 161 -30.77 9.68 -19.30
CA ASN A 161 -31.76 9.23 -20.27
C ASN A 161 -31.21 7.95 -20.94
N HIS A 162 -31.39 6.83 -20.25
CA HIS A 162 -30.99 5.53 -20.79
C HIS A 162 -32.14 4.99 -21.62
N GLN A 163 -31.94 4.92 -22.92
CA GLN A 163 -32.78 4.11 -23.79
C GLN A 163 -32.20 2.71 -23.82
N GLU A 164 -33.04 1.72 -23.59
CA GLU A 164 -32.63 0.34 -23.84
C GLU A 164 -32.35 0.16 -25.34
N PRO A 165 -31.23 -0.48 -25.68
CA PRO A 165 -30.93 -0.72 -27.08
C PRO A 165 -31.94 -1.73 -27.67
N ASP A 166 -32.37 -1.50 -28.90
CA ASP A 166 -33.12 -2.49 -29.65
C ASP A 166 -32.30 -3.76 -29.83
N ILE A 167 -32.74 -4.85 -29.26
CA ILE A 167 -32.09 -6.16 -29.38
C ILE A 167 -32.60 -6.82 -30.68
N ASN A 168 -31.68 -7.09 -31.61
CA ASN A 168 -32.00 -7.83 -32.81
C ASN A 168 -32.55 -9.24 -32.43
N PRO A 169 -33.82 -9.60 -32.74
CA PRO A 169 -34.39 -10.88 -32.37
C PRO A 169 -33.72 -12.09 -33.08
N ASN A 170 -32.93 -11.85 -34.11
CA ASN A 170 -32.25 -12.87 -34.90
C ASN A 170 -30.75 -13.01 -34.54
N ILE A 171 -30.40 -12.83 -33.28
CA ILE A 171 -29.03 -13.01 -32.81
C ILE A 171 -28.66 -14.48 -32.88
N ASP A 172 -27.56 -14.80 -33.56
CA ASP A 172 -26.87 -16.09 -33.38
C ASP A 172 -26.06 -16.04 -32.10
N TYR A 173 -26.57 -16.69 -31.05
CA TYR A 173 -25.94 -16.70 -29.74
C TYR A 173 -24.55 -17.38 -29.73
N ASN A 174 -24.30 -18.37 -30.60
CA ASN A 174 -23.00 -19.02 -30.67
C ASN A 174 -21.94 -18.09 -31.28
N ILE A 175 -22.27 -17.40 -32.35
CA ILE A 175 -21.39 -16.41 -32.95
C ILE A 175 -21.16 -15.25 -31.98
N THR A 176 -22.21 -14.76 -31.35
CA THR A 176 -22.12 -13.66 -30.37
C THR A 176 -21.25 -14.05 -29.19
N LEU A 177 -21.38 -15.27 -28.65
CA LEU A 177 -20.54 -15.76 -27.56
C LEU A 177 -19.06 -15.80 -27.96
N LEU A 178 -18.75 -16.32 -29.15
CA LEU A 178 -17.38 -16.37 -29.65
C LEU A 178 -16.79 -14.97 -29.85
N GLN A 179 -17.59 -14.03 -30.36
CA GLN A 179 -17.20 -12.62 -30.51
C GLN A 179 -16.92 -11.97 -29.14
N LEU A 180 -17.77 -12.23 -28.14
CA LEU A 180 -17.54 -11.72 -26.77
C LEU A 180 -16.27 -12.30 -26.16
N LEU A 181 -16.08 -13.62 -26.25
CA LEU A 181 -14.89 -14.28 -25.70
C LEU A 181 -13.59 -13.83 -26.38
N SER A 182 -13.65 -13.43 -27.65
CA SER A 182 -12.49 -12.90 -28.38
C SER A 182 -12.28 -11.39 -28.21
N HIS A 183 -13.23 -10.70 -27.59
CA HIS A 183 -13.16 -9.24 -27.42
C HIS A 183 -12.01 -8.87 -26.48
N GLU A 184 -11.26 -7.84 -26.84
CA GLU A 184 -10.07 -7.38 -26.11
C GLU A 184 -10.31 -7.07 -24.61
N ASN A 185 -11.52 -6.67 -24.22
CA ASN A 185 -11.88 -6.40 -22.82
C ASN A 185 -12.32 -7.64 -22.03
N ILE A 186 -12.51 -8.78 -22.69
CA ILE A 186 -13.02 -10.03 -22.08
C ILE A 186 -12.00 -11.17 -22.20
N SER A 187 -11.23 -11.19 -23.28
CA SER A 187 -10.21 -12.21 -23.54
C SER A 187 -9.18 -12.29 -22.40
N SER A 188 -8.58 -13.46 -22.24
CA SER A 188 -7.60 -13.74 -21.20
C SER A 188 -6.42 -12.75 -21.21
N ARG A 189 -6.05 -12.26 -20.04
CA ARG A 189 -4.84 -11.44 -19.80
C ARG A 189 -3.61 -12.26 -19.46
N LYS A 190 -3.65 -13.56 -19.64
CA LYS A 190 -2.56 -14.49 -19.35
C LYS A 190 -1.20 -14.02 -19.86
N PRO A 191 -1.05 -13.53 -21.11
CA PRO A 191 0.24 -13.03 -21.60
C PRO A 191 0.82 -11.86 -20.81
N ILE A 192 -0.02 -11.13 -20.05
CA ILE A 192 0.40 -10.01 -19.20
C ILE A 192 0.78 -10.54 -17.82
N TYR A 193 -0.14 -11.19 -17.11
CA TYR A 193 0.08 -11.56 -15.71
C TYR A 193 1.07 -12.72 -15.51
N GLU A 194 1.31 -13.56 -16.52
CA GLU A 194 2.33 -14.61 -16.43
C GLU A 194 3.77 -14.09 -16.35
N LYS A 195 3.99 -12.81 -16.68
CA LYS A 195 5.30 -12.16 -16.53
C LYS A 195 5.61 -11.75 -15.10
N TYR A 196 4.63 -11.76 -14.22
CA TYR A 196 4.76 -11.37 -12.83
C TYR A 196 4.75 -12.58 -11.91
N ASP A 197 5.28 -12.40 -10.70
CA ASP A 197 5.31 -13.45 -9.70
C ASP A 197 3.90 -13.75 -9.18
N LYS A 198 3.44 -14.96 -9.39
CA LYS A 198 2.14 -15.48 -8.93
C LYS A 198 2.25 -16.32 -7.66
N GLN A 199 3.47 -16.70 -7.30
CA GLN A 199 3.77 -17.63 -6.22
C GLN A 199 4.57 -16.96 -5.10
N VAL A 200 4.31 -15.68 -4.84
CA VAL A 200 5.04 -14.91 -3.82
C VAL A 200 5.10 -15.67 -2.50
N GLN A 201 6.32 -15.89 -2.00
CA GLN A 201 6.60 -16.66 -0.79
C GLN A 201 6.10 -18.12 -0.81
N GLY A 202 5.68 -18.68 -1.95
CA GLY A 202 5.16 -20.04 -2.06
C GLY A 202 3.84 -20.24 -1.29
N ARG A 203 3.02 -19.21 -1.17
CA ARG A 203 1.79 -19.23 -0.36
C ARG A 203 0.50 -19.28 -1.18
N THR A 204 0.59 -19.14 -2.48
CA THR A 204 -0.58 -19.20 -3.37
C THR A 204 -1.15 -20.60 -3.42
N HIS A 205 -2.45 -20.74 -3.18
CA HIS A 205 -3.20 -21.99 -3.24
C HIS A 205 -4.07 -22.08 -4.50
N ILE A 206 -4.78 -21.00 -4.83
CA ILE A 206 -5.51 -20.86 -6.10
C ILE A 206 -4.89 -19.69 -6.86
N GLU A 207 -4.33 -20.00 -8.03
CA GLU A 207 -3.62 -19.03 -8.86
C GLU A 207 -4.56 -18.17 -9.70
N THR A 208 -4.04 -17.02 -10.13
CA THR A 208 -4.66 -16.14 -11.12
C THR A 208 -5.12 -16.91 -12.36
N GLY A 209 -6.38 -16.72 -12.74
CA GLY A 209 -6.97 -17.29 -13.95
C GLY A 209 -7.47 -18.75 -13.80
N THR A 210 -7.46 -19.31 -12.60
CA THR A 210 -7.98 -20.68 -12.34
C THR A 210 -9.34 -20.67 -11.64
N ALA A 211 -9.70 -19.58 -10.98
CA ALA A 211 -11.00 -19.37 -10.34
C ALA A 211 -11.33 -17.88 -10.26
N ASP A 212 -12.51 -17.54 -9.74
CA ASP A 212 -12.98 -16.15 -9.63
C ASP A 212 -12.31 -15.37 -8.50
N SER A 213 -11.66 -16.05 -7.57
CA SER A 213 -10.87 -15.46 -6.48
C SER A 213 -9.51 -16.13 -6.36
N GLY A 214 -8.49 -15.34 -6.09
CA GLY A 214 -7.20 -15.88 -5.65
C GLY A 214 -7.27 -16.33 -4.20
N VAL A 215 -6.61 -17.44 -3.87
CA VAL A 215 -6.52 -17.95 -2.49
C VAL A 215 -5.07 -18.14 -2.10
N MET A 216 -4.70 -17.62 -0.93
CA MET A 216 -3.39 -17.81 -0.34
C MET A 216 -3.48 -18.46 1.04
N SER A 217 -2.44 -19.21 1.43
CA SER A 217 -2.28 -19.82 2.74
C SER A 217 -1.19 -19.10 3.52
N PRO A 218 -1.52 -18.09 4.35
CA PRO A 218 -0.52 -17.23 4.97
C PRO A 218 0.32 -17.94 6.04
N PHE A 219 -0.19 -19.01 6.62
CA PHE A 219 0.41 -19.73 7.75
C PHE A 219 0.89 -21.14 7.41
N ASN A 220 1.26 -21.42 6.17
CA ASN A 220 1.65 -22.76 5.70
C ASN A 220 3.00 -23.27 6.24
N SER A 221 3.74 -22.47 7.02
CA SER A 221 5.02 -22.85 7.62
C SER A 221 4.84 -23.67 8.90
N GLU A 222 5.76 -24.60 9.15
CA GLU A 222 5.80 -25.41 10.38
C GLU A 222 5.99 -24.61 11.68
N LYS A 223 6.35 -23.33 11.55
CA LYS A 223 6.44 -22.39 12.68
C LYS A 223 5.08 -22.11 13.33
N TYR A 224 3.99 -22.35 12.61
CA TYR A 224 2.63 -22.04 13.08
C TYR A 224 1.94 -23.31 13.60
N PRO A 225 1.00 -23.19 14.56
CA PRO A 225 0.16 -24.28 15.02
C PRO A 225 -0.58 -24.96 13.87
N LYS A 226 -0.75 -26.30 13.97
CA LYS A 226 -1.32 -27.10 12.89
C LYS A 226 -2.73 -26.62 12.47
N GLU A 227 -3.51 -26.13 13.43
CA GLU A 227 -4.90 -25.69 13.25
C GLU A 227 -5.01 -24.48 12.32
N ILE A 228 -4.02 -23.57 12.35
CA ILE A 228 -4.03 -22.37 11.50
C ILE A 228 -3.27 -22.55 10.19
N ARG A 229 -2.48 -23.61 10.03
CA ARG A 229 -1.76 -23.87 8.76
C ARG A 229 -2.70 -24.14 7.58
N GLN A 230 -3.93 -24.58 7.85
CA GLN A 230 -4.93 -24.88 6.84
C GLN A 230 -5.88 -23.70 6.55
N VAL A 231 -5.65 -22.57 7.20
CA VAL A 231 -6.45 -21.35 6.95
C VAL A 231 -6.02 -20.74 5.62
N GLY A 232 -6.99 -20.50 4.75
CA GLY A 232 -6.85 -19.75 3.51
C GLY A 232 -7.47 -18.37 3.62
N ILE A 233 -6.92 -17.42 2.87
CA ILE A 233 -7.50 -16.09 2.66
C ILE A 233 -7.84 -15.99 1.17
N ALA A 234 -9.10 -15.75 0.86
CA ALA A 234 -9.58 -15.47 -0.48
C ALA A 234 -9.67 -13.95 -0.72
N LEU A 235 -9.24 -13.50 -1.87
CA LEU A 235 -9.23 -12.10 -2.28
C LEU A 235 -9.78 -11.99 -3.70
N SER A 236 -10.70 -11.06 -3.93
CA SER A 236 -11.11 -10.65 -5.28
C SER A 236 -11.07 -9.12 -5.40
N THR A 237 -10.98 -8.64 -6.63
CA THR A 237 -11.03 -7.23 -6.98
C THR A 237 -12.00 -7.04 -8.13
N ASP A 238 -13.01 -6.21 -7.92
CA ASP A 238 -14.09 -6.04 -8.88
C ASP A 238 -14.40 -4.56 -9.09
N HIS A 239 -14.60 -4.20 -10.33
CA HIS A 239 -15.00 -2.85 -10.73
C HIS A 239 -15.46 -2.81 -12.18
N ASN A 240 -16.53 -2.08 -12.46
CA ASN A 240 -16.97 -1.80 -13.82
C ASN A 240 -17.18 -0.29 -14.02
N PRO A 241 -16.20 0.41 -14.61
CA PRO A 241 -16.27 1.87 -14.78
C PRO A 241 -17.42 2.33 -15.68
N ARG A 242 -17.95 1.46 -16.55
CA ARG A 242 -19.09 1.78 -17.42
C ARG A 242 -20.39 1.90 -16.62
N TYR A 243 -20.55 1.11 -15.56
CA TYR A 243 -21.69 1.26 -14.65
C TYR A 243 -21.62 2.59 -13.90
N GLY A 244 -20.44 3.09 -13.57
CA GLY A 244 -20.26 4.41 -12.96
C GLY A 244 -20.70 5.57 -13.86
N LEU A 245 -20.66 5.41 -15.18
CA LEU A 245 -21.20 6.39 -16.11
C LEU A 245 -22.74 6.41 -16.14
N ILE A 246 -23.36 5.30 -15.77
CA ILE A 246 -24.81 5.15 -15.71
C ILE A 246 -25.31 5.65 -14.35
N ASP A 247 -24.87 5.00 -13.27
CA ASP A 247 -25.20 5.34 -11.90
C ASP A 247 -24.07 4.93 -10.96
N PRO A 248 -23.36 5.88 -10.31
CA PRO A 248 -22.25 5.57 -9.41
C PRO A 248 -22.64 4.73 -8.19
N TYR A 249 -23.86 4.92 -7.66
CA TYR A 249 -24.35 4.14 -6.53
C TYR A 249 -24.48 2.66 -6.90
N TRP A 250 -25.17 2.37 -8.01
CA TRP A 250 -25.34 1.00 -8.47
C TRP A 250 -24.04 0.38 -8.99
N CYS A 251 -23.11 1.19 -9.49
CA CYS A 251 -21.74 0.74 -9.78
C CYS A 251 -21.08 0.17 -8.52
N GLY A 252 -21.12 0.91 -7.40
CA GLY A 252 -20.57 0.45 -6.13
C GLY A 252 -21.27 -0.80 -5.60
N VAL A 253 -22.61 -0.84 -5.64
CA VAL A 253 -23.41 -2.02 -5.22
C VAL A 253 -22.99 -3.26 -6.03
N ASN A 254 -22.92 -3.15 -7.36
CA ASN A 254 -22.54 -4.28 -8.21
C ASN A 254 -21.10 -4.75 -7.94
N ALA A 255 -20.13 -3.84 -7.80
CA ALA A 255 -18.74 -4.20 -7.50
C ALA A 255 -18.63 -4.96 -6.18
N VAL A 256 -19.31 -4.50 -5.12
CA VAL A 256 -19.31 -5.19 -3.82
C VAL A 256 -19.94 -6.58 -3.93
N VAL A 257 -21.12 -6.69 -4.55
CA VAL A 257 -21.83 -7.97 -4.68
C VAL A 257 -21.06 -8.95 -5.55
N GLU A 258 -20.44 -8.48 -6.64
CA GLU A 258 -19.59 -9.31 -7.51
C GLU A 258 -18.39 -9.84 -6.73
N SER A 259 -17.66 -8.97 -6.01
CA SER A 259 -16.54 -9.34 -5.17
C SER A 259 -16.92 -10.38 -4.10
N MET A 260 -18.05 -10.20 -3.42
CA MET A 260 -18.55 -11.16 -2.44
C MET A 260 -18.85 -12.52 -3.08
N ARG A 261 -19.47 -12.56 -4.27
CA ARG A 261 -19.77 -13.81 -4.98
C ARG A 261 -18.48 -14.52 -5.44
N ASN A 262 -17.52 -13.75 -5.92
CA ASN A 262 -16.23 -14.30 -6.36
C ASN A 262 -15.46 -14.92 -5.19
N VAL A 263 -15.46 -14.29 -4.02
CA VAL A 263 -14.90 -14.90 -2.80
C VAL A 263 -15.67 -16.14 -2.37
N ALA A 264 -17.00 -16.11 -2.44
CA ALA A 264 -17.84 -17.26 -2.08
C ALA A 264 -17.67 -18.45 -3.05
N SER A 265 -17.40 -18.21 -4.34
CA SER A 265 -17.23 -19.25 -5.36
C SER A 265 -16.05 -20.19 -5.08
N VAL A 266 -15.03 -19.73 -4.35
CA VAL A 266 -13.89 -20.54 -3.92
C VAL A 266 -14.07 -21.14 -2.51
N GLY A 267 -15.29 -21.06 -1.96
CA GLY A 267 -15.65 -21.66 -0.66
C GLY A 267 -15.31 -20.80 0.55
N ALA A 268 -14.93 -19.56 0.36
CA ALA A 268 -14.64 -18.62 1.46
C ALA A 268 -15.88 -17.79 1.84
N THR A 269 -15.92 -17.33 3.09
CA THR A 269 -16.95 -16.39 3.56
C THR A 269 -16.41 -14.97 3.44
N PRO A 270 -17.13 -14.04 2.75
CA PRO A 270 -16.75 -12.63 2.71
C PRO A 270 -16.83 -11.99 4.10
N HIS A 271 -15.74 -11.40 4.59
CA HIS A 271 -15.64 -10.81 5.93
C HIS A 271 -15.33 -9.33 5.94
N ALA A 272 -14.59 -8.86 4.94
CA ALA A 272 -14.12 -7.48 4.92
C ALA A 272 -14.00 -6.97 3.49
N ILE A 273 -14.06 -5.66 3.35
CA ILE A 273 -13.87 -4.94 2.09
C ILE A 273 -12.78 -3.91 2.32
N THR A 274 -11.89 -3.76 1.36
CA THR A 274 -11.01 -2.61 1.21
C THR A 274 -11.38 -1.90 -0.07
N ASP A 275 -11.23 -0.59 -0.10
CA ASP A 275 -11.53 0.20 -1.28
C ASP A 275 -10.27 0.89 -1.84
N CYS A 276 -10.17 0.91 -3.16
CA CYS A 276 -9.27 1.76 -3.91
C CYS A 276 -10.13 2.59 -4.85
N LEU A 277 -10.55 3.77 -4.38
CA LEU A 277 -11.55 4.59 -5.05
C LEU A 277 -10.94 5.34 -6.23
N CYS A 278 -11.03 4.74 -7.41
CA CYS A 278 -10.58 5.33 -8.68
C CYS A 278 -11.77 5.85 -9.48
N PHE A 279 -12.41 6.89 -8.98
CA PHE A 279 -13.53 7.55 -9.67
C PHE A 279 -13.06 8.77 -10.45
N GLY A 280 -13.90 9.22 -11.42
CA GLY A 280 -13.68 10.49 -12.10
C GLY A 280 -13.84 11.68 -11.16
N ASN A 281 -13.27 12.83 -11.56
CA ASN A 281 -13.48 14.08 -10.84
C ASN A 281 -14.96 14.41 -10.78
N PRO A 282 -15.55 14.72 -9.61
CA PRO A 282 -16.94 15.07 -9.47
C PRO A 282 -17.28 16.49 -9.99
N GLU A 283 -16.30 17.32 -10.35
CA GLU A 283 -16.45 18.69 -10.86
C GLU A 283 -16.69 18.75 -12.35
#